data_6da2d0fad611fce510fb60c26d76d055
#
_entry.id   6da2d0fad611fce510fb60c26d76d055
#
_cell.length_a   1.000
_cell.length_b   1.000
_cell.length_c   1.000
_cell.angle_alpha   90.00
_cell.angle_beta   90.00
_cell.angle_gamma   90.00
#
_symmetry.space_group_name_H-M   'P 1'
#
loop_
_entity.id
_entity.type
_entity.pdbx_description
1 polymer ?
#
loop_
_entity_poly.entity_id
_entity_poly.type
_entity_poly.pdbx_seq_one_letter_code
_entity_poly.pdbx_strand_id
1 'polypeptide(L)'
;MDKGQFLLYQTPDGESKIEVKLQDDTVWLSLDQMAELFQRNKSTISRHIKNVLEEGELLADSTIANFATVQNEGKRHVERQITYYNLDMIISVGYRVHSYRGVQFRIWATKVLKDYIVKGFALNDDLLKRAGGGNYFDELLARIRDIRSSEKVFYRKVLEIYALSIDYDPRVEMTQKFFKTVQNKMHYSVHGHTAAEIIYERADAQKDFMGLTTWSGAMPTKPEAEIAKNYLTQDEIKSLNRIVSLYLDFAEMQAEEHRPMYMKDWINILDDFLRISRKDILTHAGKISAKLAKEKADTEYDKFKERTKDDLSPVEIHFLENFERERKRLSDDSDKAE
;
A
#
# COMPACT_ATOMS: atom_id res chain seq x y z
N MET A 1 19.20 11.30 -15.15
CA MET A 1 19.08 10.16 -14.19
C MET A 1 19.90 10.52 -12.98
N ASP A 2 19.24 10.87 -11.91
CA ASP A 2 19.90 11.35 -10.69
C ASP A 2 20.64 10.19 -10.02
N LYS A 3 21.95 10.39 -9.83
CA LYS A 3 22.77 9.46 -9.04
C LYS A 3 22.48 9.71 -7.56
N GLY A 4 21.37 9.17 -7.06
CA GLY A 4 21.04 9.24 -5.66
C GLY A 4 22.06 8.44 -4.85
N GLN A 5 22.88 9.10 -4.07
CA GLN A 5 23.65 8.47 -3.00
C GLN A 5 22.67 8.10 -1.88
N PHE A 6 22.49 6.83 -1.64
CA PHE A 6 21.61 6.33 -0.59
C PHE A 6 22.43 5.78 0.57
N LEU A 7 22.03 6.12 1.79
CA LEU A 7 22.64 5.58 2.99
C LEU A 7 21.87 4.30 3.39
N LEU A 8 22.40 3.13 3.06
CA LEU A 8 21.74 1.88 3.37
C LEU A 8 21.68 1.61 4.89
N TYR A 9 22.77 1.89 5.57
CA TYR A 9 22.91 1.62 6.98
C TYR A 9 23.99 2.55 7.56
N GLN A 10 23.63 3.28 8.61
CA GLN A 10 24.61 3.99 9.43
C GLN A 10 24.80 3.22 10.71
N THR A 11 26.04 2.86 11.02
CA THR A 11 26.37 2.24 12.28
C THR A 11 26.05 3.18 13.45
N PRO A 12 25.69 2.67 14.64
CA PRO A 12 25.39 3.51 15.80
C PRO A 12 26.50 4.48 16.18
N ASP A 13 27.76 4.13 15.82
CA ASP A 13 28.95 4.96 16.01
C ASP A 13 29.19 5.99 14.87
N GLY A 14 28.40 5.94 13.79
CA GLY A 14 28.50 6.85 12.66
C GLY A 14 29.71 6.61 11.74
N GLU A 15 30.54 5.60 12.00
CA GLU A 15 31.84 5.40 11.32
C GLU A 15 31.71 4.78 9.91
N SER A 16 30.63 4.10 9.58
CA SER A 16 30.45 3.49 8.26
C SER A 16 29.31 4.14 7.49
N LYS A 17 29.68 4.92 6.47
CA LYS A 17 28.79 5.40 5.43
C LYS A 17 29.09 4.63 4.14
N ILE A 18 28.18 3.76 3.73
CA ILE A 18 28.31 3.06 2.45
C ILE A 18 27.42 3.75 1.44
N GLU A 19 28.06 4.37 0.46
CA GLU A 19 27.39 4.94 -0.70
C GLU A 19 26.90 3.79 -1.60
N VAL A 20 25.60 3.67 -1.75
CA VAL A 20 24.96 2.63 -2.56
C VAL A 20 24.35 3.24 -3.80
N LYS A 21 24.43 2.53 -4.91
CA LYS A 21 23.65 2.85 -6.11
C LYS A 21 22.21 2.38 -5.89
N LEU A 22 21.27 3.30 -5.99
CA LEU A 22 19.86 2.99 -6.16
C LEU A 22 19.60 2.86 -7.66
N GLN A 23 19.12 1.70 -8.09
CA GLN A 23 18.68 1.48 -9.47
C GLN A 23 17.54 0.47 -9.45
N ASP A 24 16.45 0.75 -10.17
CA ASP A 24 15.28 -0.12 -10.25
C ASP A 24 14.69 -0.46 -8.88
N ASP A 25 14.53 0.57 -8.00
CA ASP A 25 13.99 0.48 -6.64
C ASP A 25 14.73 -0.49 -5.69
N THR A 26 15.97 -0.89 -6.04
CA THR A 26 16.81 -1.72 -5.17
C THR A 26 18.22 -1.14 -5.01
N VAL A 27 18.93 -1.64 -4.02
CA VAL A 27 20.29 -1.27 -3.69
C VAL A 27 21.26 -2.31 -4.25
N TRP A 28 22.34 -1.85 -4.86
CA TRP A 28 23.36 -2.69 -5.44
C TRP A 28 24.73 -2.44 -4.79
N LEU A 29 25.37 -3.50 -4.30
CA LEU A 29 26.73 -3.48 -3.75
C LEU A 29 27.65 -4.41 -4.53
N SER A 30 28.89 -3.98 -4.76
CA SER A 30 29.94 -4.86 -5.24
C SER A 30 30.43 -5.77 -4.10
N LEU A 31 31.19 -6.82 -4.48
CA LEU A 31 31.82 -7.71 -3.49
C LEU A 31 32.73 -6.94 -2.52
N ASP A 32 33.41 -5.90 -3.01
CA ASP A 32 34.29 -5.05 -2.21
C ASP A 32 33.52 -4.26 -1.18
N GLN A 33 32.43 -3.63 -1.61
CA GLN A 33 31.53 -2.89 -0.71
C GLN A 33 30.87 -3.79 0.33
N MET A 34 30.49 -5.02 -0.04
CA MET A 34 29.97 -6.00 0.94
C MET A 34 31.02 -6.45 1.94
N ALA A 35 32.27 -6.65 1.49
CA ALA A 35 33.37 -6.99 2.37
C ALA A 35 33.68 -5.88 3.40
N GLU A 36 33.60 -4.62 2.96
CA GLU A 36 33.71 -3.43 3.81
C GLU A 36 32.54 -3.31 4.78
N LEU A 37 31.28 -3.41 4.28
CA LEU A 37 30.05 -3.34 5.07
C LEU A 37 30.08 -4.32 6.24
N PHE A 38 30.44 -5.58 5.98
CA PHE A 38 30.42 -6.63 6.96
C PHE A 38 31.77 -6.83 7.69
N GLN A 39 32.80 -6.07 7.35
CA GLN A 39 34.16 -6.18 7.87
C GLN A 39 34.69 -7.61 7.80
N ARG A 40 34.62 -8.20 6.60
CA ARG A 40 35.09 -9.56 6.29
C ARG A 40 35.85 -9.59 4.97
N ASN A 41 36.71 -10.58 4.83
CA ASN A 41 37.46 -10.80 3.58
C ASN A 41 36.52 -11.13 2.43
N LYS A 42 36.86 -10.66 1.21
CA LYS A 42 36.11 -10.95 -0.02
C LYS A 42 35.86 -12.44 -0.23
N SER A 43 36.82 -13.32 0.10
CA SER A 43 36.67 -14.78 0.00
C SER A 43 35.56 -15.34 0.90
N THR A 44 35.39 -14.74 2.10
CA THR A 44 34.32 -15.15 3.03
C THR A 44 32.95 -14.70 2.48
N ILE A 45 32.84 -13.46 1.98
CA ILE A 45 31.60 -12.95 1.39
C ILE A 45 31.26 -13.76 0.13
N SER A 46 32.22 -14.00 -0.75
CA SER A 46 32.03 -14.81 -1.98
C SER A 46 31.51 -16.21 -1.66
N ARG A 47 32.04 -16.85 -0.60
CA ARG A 47 31.56 -18.16 -0.16
C ARG A 47 30.10 -18.10 0.33
N HIS A 48 29.70 -17.06 1.07
CA HIS A 48 28.31 -16.91 1.49
C HIS A 48 27.37 -16.69 0.29
N ILE A 49 27.78 -15.86 -0.68
CA ILE A 49 27.02 -15.66 -1.93
C ILE A 49 26.84 -16.99 -2.66
N LYS A 50 27.94 -17.74 -2.81
CA LYS A 50 27.89 -19.05 -3.46
C LYS A 50 26.92 -19.99 -2.74
N ASN A 51 26.96 -20.09 -1.42
CA ASN A 51 26.06 -20.93 -0.64
C ASN A 51 24.57 -20.54 -0.84
N VAL A 52 24.26 -19.23 -0.84
CA VAL A 52 22.90 -18.71 -1.08
C VAL A 52 22.35 -19.20 -2.43
N LEU A 53 23.18 -19.16 -3.48
CA LEU A 53 22.80 -19.59 -4.81
C LEU A 53 22.71 -21.13 -4.91
N GLU A 54 23.65 -21.87 -4.32
CA GLU A 54 23.66 -23.33 -4.33
C GLU A 54 22.53 -23.95 -3.51
N GLU A 55 22.12 -23.30 -2.43
CA GLU A 55 20.96 -23.69 -1.61
C GLU A 55 19.61 -23.33 -2.26
N GLY A 56 19.63 -22.58 -3.38
CA GLY A 56 18.43 -22.16 -4.09
C GLY A 56 17.61 -21.09 -3.35
N GLU A 57 18.20 -20.41 -2.34
CA GLU A 57 17.52 -19.33 -1.62
C GLU A 57 17.24 -18.14 -2.55
N LEU A 58 18.20 -17.83 -3.44
CA LEU A 58 18.08 -16.78 -4.45
C LEU A 58 18.56 -17.29 -5.82
N LEU A 59 17.99 -16.69 -6.89
CA LEU A 59 18.40 -16.98 -8.26
C LEU A 59 19.45 -15.95 -8.73
N ALA A 60 20.48 -16.41 -9.44
CA ALA A 60 21.56 -15.54 -9.94
C ALA A 60 21.03 -14.46 -10.89
N ASP A 61 20.11 -14.81 -11.81
CA ASP A 61 19.59 -13.91 -12.85
C ASP A 61 18.83 -12.72 -12.28
N SER A 62 18.24 -12.84 -11.08
CA SER A 62 17.47 -11.78 -10.42
C SER A 62 18.28 -10.99 -9.38
N THR A 63 19.45 -11.49 -8.98
CA THR A 63 20.22 -10.93 -7.85
C THR A 63 21.61 -10.45 -8.18
N ILE A 64 22.10 -10.74 -9.39
CA ILE A 64 23.45 -10.39 -9.85
C ILE A 64 23.36 -9.55 -11.13
N ALA A 65 24.07 -8.45 -11.17
CA ALA A 65 24.21 -7.61 -12.36
C ALA A 65 25.67 -7.21 -12.58
N ASN A 66 26.06 -7.07 -13.85
CA ASN A 66 27.38 -6.59 -14.22
C ASN A 66 27.28 -5.15 -14.75
N PHE A 67 28.01 -4.23 -14.13
CA PHE A 67 28.07 -2.85 -14.57
C PHE A 67 29.47 -2.48 -15.04
N ALA A 68 29.53 -1.81 -16.19
CA ALA A 68 30.77 -1.24 -16.69
C ALA A 68 31.17 -0.04 -15.82
N THR A 69 32.37 -0.04 -15.30
CA THR A 69 32.94 1.06 -14.50
C THR A 69 34.27 1.51 -15.10
N VAL A 70 34.35 2.81 -15.36
CA VAL A 70 35.60 3.40 -15.86
C VAL A 70 36.51 3.71 -14.68
N GLN A 71 37.67 3.07 -14.61
CA GLN A 71 38.70 3.34 -13.63
C GLN A 71 39.88 4.07 -14.28
N ASN A 72 40.39 5.11 -13.60
CA ASN A 72 41.54 5.84 -14.04
C ASN A 72 42.81 5.18 -13.51
N GLU A 73 43.53 4.45 -14.36
CA GLU A 73 44.83 3.89 -14.04
C GLU A 73 45.92 4.82 -14.63
N GLY A 74 46.33 5.78 -13.83
CA GLY A 74 47.27 6.84 -14.29
C GLY A 74 46.66 7.72 -15.38
N LYS A 75 47.21 7.67 -16.61
CA LYS A 75 46.68 8.42 -17.78
C LYS A 75 45.72 7.63 -18.67
N ARG A 76 45.37 6.40 -18.32
CA ARG A 76 44.50 5.52 -19.12
C ARG A 76 43.14 5.34 -18.43
N HIS A 77 42.08 5.49 -19.21
CA HIS A 77 40.72 5.09 -18.80
C HIS A 77 40.54 3.61 -19.17
N VAL A 78 40.38 2.77 -18.16
CA VAL A 78 40.14 1.33 -18.37
C VAL A 78 38.71 1.03 -17.95
N GLU A 79 37.93 0.51 -18.88
CA GLU A 79 36.56 0.01 -18.60
C GLU A 79 36.66 -1.41 -18.03
N ARG A 80 36.08 -1.61 -16.83
CA ARG A 80 36.03 -2.91 -16.19
C ARG A 80 34.59 -3.26 -15.88
N GLN A 81 34.21 -4.50 -16.16
CA GLN A 81 32.95 -5.09 -15.71
C GLN A 81 33.08 -5.46 -14.25
N ILE A 82 32.24 -4.88 -13.40
CA ILE A 82 32.18 -5.19 -11.97
C ILE A 82 30.83 -5.84 -11.67
N THR A 83 30.88 -6.96 -10.97
CA THR A 83 29.69 -7.67 -10.52
C THR A 83 29.13 -7.01 -9.30
N TYR A 84 27.82 -6.72 -9.31
CA TYR A 84 27.05 -6.17 -8.21
C TYR A 84 25.96 -7.15 -7.78
N TYR A 85 25.59 -7.05 -6.53
CA TYR A 85 24.58 -7.88 -5.87
C TYR A 85 23.48 -6.99 -5.33
N ASN A 86 22.22 -7.39 -5.52
CA ASN A 86 21.07 -6.61 -5.10
C ASN A 86 20.83 -6.69 -3.58
N LEU A 87 19.81 -5.97 -3.09
CA LEU A 87 19.47 -5.92 -1.67
C LEU A 87 19.16 -7.29 -1.08
N ASP A 88 18.50 -8.19 -1.82
CA ASP A 88 18.15 -9.53 -1.34
C ASP A 88 19.43 -10.32 -1.01
N MET A 89 20.42 -10.30 -1.93
CA MET A 89 21.70 -10.94 -1.68
C MET A 89 22.44 -10.32 -0.49
N ILE A 90 22.40 -8.99 -0.35
CA ILE A 90 23.02 -8.28 0.77
C ILE A 90 22.39 -8.73 2.10
N ILE A 91 21.09 -8.86 2.16
CA ILE A 91 20.34 -9.31 3.34
C ILE A 91 20.71 -10.77 3.68
N SER A 92 20.66 -11.67 2.69
CA SER A 92 20.98 -13.10 2.90
C SER A 92 22.40 -13.31 3.41
N VAL A 93 23.38 -12.59 2.85
CA VAL A 93 24.76 -12.60 3.34
C VAL A 93 24.89 -12.01 4.75
N GLY A 94 24.19 -10.92 5.03
CA GLY A 94 24.19 -10.25 6.34
C GLY A 94 23.69 -11.15 7.49
N TYR A 95 22.71 -12.00 7.22
CA TYR A 95 22.23 -12.99 8.17
C TYR A 95 23.22 -14.13 8.44
N ARG A 96 24.07 -14.48 7.45
CA ARG A 96 25.02 -15.60 7.51
C ARG A 96 26.41 -15.20 8.02
N VAL A 97 26.74 -13.93 7.91
CA VAL A 97 28.09 -13.44 8.27
C VAL A 97 28.32 -13.40 9.77
N HIS A 98 29.38 -14.07 10.23
CA HIS A 98 29.84 -14.05 11.62
C HIS A 98 30.85 -12.91 11.83
N SER A 99 30.38 -11.67 12.03
CA SER A 99 31.19 -10.50 12.37
C SER A 99 30.43 -9.58 13.32
N TYR A 100 31.15 -8.65 13.97
CA TYR A 100 30.52 -7.63 14.80
C TYR A 100 29.49 -6.80 13.96
N ARG A 101 29.86 -6.40 12.75
CA ARG A 101 28.95 -5.68 11.84
C ARG A 101 27.76 -6.54 11.40
N GLY A 102 27.96 -7.82 11.17
CA GLY A 102 26.87 -8.76 10.89
C GLY A 102 25.88 -8.87 12.06
N VAL A 103 26.37 -8.86 13.30
CA VAL A 103 25.50 -8.82 14.49
C VAL A 103 24.69 -7.52 14.54
N GLN A 104 25.34 -6.36 14.34
CA GLN A 104 24.65 -5.07 14.32
C GLN A 104 23.58 -5.02 13.22
N PHE A 105 23.90 -5.52 12.01
CA PHE A 105 22.94 -5.62 10.90
C PHE A 105 21.72 -6.46 11.29
N ARG A 106 21.92 -7.64 11.88
CA ARG A 106 20.81 -8.50 12.32
C ARG A 106 19.95 -7.86 13.41
N ILE A 107 20.55 -7.14 14.36
CA ILE A 107 19.82 -6.40 15.40
C ILE A 107 18.94 -5.34 14.76
N TRP A 108 19.49 -4.57 13.82
CA TRP A 108 18.74 -3.54 13.07
C TRP A 108 17.61 -4.17 12.25
N ALA A 109 17.89 -5.17 11.42
CA ALA A 109 16.89 -5.83 10.59
C ALA A 109 15.77 -6.47 11.42
N THR A 110 16.13 -7.11 12.55
CA THR A 110 15.15 -7.68 13.48
C THR A 110 14.27 -6.60 14.10
N LYS A 111 14.84 -5.43 14.44
CA LYS A 111 14.06 -4.30 14.95
C LYS A 111 13.02 -3.81 13.93
N VAL A 112 13.45 -3.60 12.67
CA VAL A 112 12.56 -3.17 11.58
C VAL A 112 11.43 -4.18 11.37
N LEU A 113 11.76 -5.48 11.30
CA LEU A 113 10.79 -6.55 11.14
C LEU A 113 9.83 -6.64 12.33
N LYS A 114 10.35 -6.51 13.55
CA LYS A 114 9.54 -6.49 14.77
C LYS A 114 8.58 -5.30 14.80
N ASP A 115 9.04 -4.11 14.43
CA ASP A 115 8.18 -2.93 14.35
C ASP A 115 7.06 -3.16 13.33
N TYR A 116 7.37 -3.71 12.14
CA TYR A 116 6.37 -4.04 11.14
C TYR A 116 5.35 -5.08 11.63
N ILE A 117 5.80 -6.19 12.26
CA ILE A 117 4.91 -7.26 12.73
C ILE A 117 4.00 -6.78 13.87
N VAL A 118 4.57 -6.04 14.83
CA VAL A 118 3.84 -5.62 16.05
C VAL A 118 2.97 -4.40 15.81
N LYS A 119 3.48 -3.39 15.08
CA LYS A 119 2.80 -2.11 14.86
C LYS A 119 2.06 -2.04 13.52
N GLY A 120 2.36 -2.94 12.57
CA GLY A 120 1.86 -2.91 11.21
C GLY A 120 2.60 -1.95 10.28
N PHE A 121 3.64 -1.25 10.74
CA PHE A 121 4.48 -0.37 9.95
C PHE A 121 5.90 -0.24 10.50
N ALA A 122 6.84 0.11 9.61
CA ALA A 122 8.19 0.57 9.94
C ALA A 122 8.49 1.78 9.05
N LEU A 123 8.88 2.92 9.63
CA LEU A 123 9.12 4.17 8.90
C LEU A 123 10.58 4.61 9.09
N ASN A 124 11.15 5.16 8.02
CA ASN A 124 12.41 5.88 8.05
C ASN A 124 12.11 7.38 7.98
N ASP A 125 11.89 8.00 9.14
CA ASP A 125 11.52 9.41 9.28
C ASP A 125 12.54 10.34 8.62
N ASP A 126 13.84 10.03 8.76
CA ASP A 126 14.92 10.85 8.19
C ASP A 126 14.89 10.82 6.66
N LEU A 127 14.60 9.67 6.07
CA LEU A 127 14.44 9.54 4.62
C LEU A 127 13.22 10.34 4.13
N LEU A 128 12.09 10.19 4.80
CA LEU A 128 10.84 10.85 4.44
C LEU A 128 10.90 12.37 4.61
N LYS A 129 11.71 12.88 5.55
CA LYS A 129 11.93 14.32 5.76
C LYS A 129 12.93 14.95 4.78
N ARG A 130 13.81 14.15 4.15
CA ARG A 130 14.80 14.66 3.19
C ARG A 130 14.11 15.07 1.88
N ALA A 131 14.50 16.21 1.34
CA ALA A 131 14.13 16.69 0.00
C ALA A 131 12.61 16.67 -0.31
N GLY A 132 11.76 16.94 0.68
CA GLY A 132 10.30 16.97 0.49
C GLY A 132 9.67 15.58 0.34
N GLY A 133 10.38 14.50 0.73
CA GLY A 133 9.84 13.14 0.80
C GLY A 133 9.67 12.41 -0.55
N GLY A 134 9.78 13.11 -1.68
CA GLY A 134 9.58 12.51 -3.02
C GLY A 134 8.22 11.81 -3.18
N ASN A 135 8.12 10.94 -4.17
CA ASN A 135 6.89 10.17 -4.45
C ASN A 135 6.46 9.27 -3.27
N TYR A 136 7.41 8.78 -2.47
CA TYR A 136 7.12 7.89 -1.33
C TYR A 136 6.40 8.60 -0.17
N PHE A 137 6.64 9.90 0.03
CA PHE A 137 5.90 10.67 1.03
C PHE A 137 4.43 10.85 0.63
N ASP A 138 4.17 11.13 -0.64
CA ASP A 138 2.81 11.24 -1.17
C ASP A 138 2.08 9.88 -1.14
N GLU A 139 2.79 8.80 -1.43
CA GLU A 139 2.28 7.43 -1.29
C GLU A 139 1.89 7.11 0.16
N LEU A 140 2.78 7.42 1.12
CA LEU A 140 2.50 7.25 2.55
C LEU A 140 1.27 8.04 2.98
N LEU A 141 1.17 9.32 2.59
CA LEU A 141 0.01 10.15 2.90
C LEU A 141 -1.28 9.58 2.29
N ALA A 142 -1.22 9.09 1.06
CA ALA A 142 -2.38 8.46 0.42
C ALA A 142 -2.83 7.21 1.17
N ARG A 143 -1.89 6.38 1.62
CA ARG A 143 -2.14 5.17 2.40
C ARG A 143 -2.73 5.46 3.77
N ILE A 144 -2.19 6.47 4.49
CA ILE A 144 -2.74 6.92 5.76
C ILE A 144 -4.19 7.40 5.60
N ARG A 145 -4.47 8.19 4.55
CA ARG A 145 -5.83 8.66 4.25
C ARG A 145 -6.78 7.51 3.94
N ASP A 146 -6.33 6.52 3.20
CA ASP A 146 -7.14 5.34 2.90
C ASP A 146 -7.46 4.52 4.16
N ILE A 147 -6.49 4.30 5.04
CA ILE A 147 -6.71 3.63 6.33
C ILE A 147 -7.73 4.42 7.19
N ARG A 148 -7.56 5.74 7.32
CA ARG A 148 -8.48 6.61 8.10
C ARG A 148 -9.89 6.64 7.53
N SER A 149 -10.04 6.57 6.22
CA SER A 149 -11.34 6.56 5.54
C SER A 149 -11.95 5.17 5.37
N SER A 150 -11.27 4.10 5.83
CA SER A 150 -11.87 2.78 5.85
C SER A 150 -13.12 2.82 6.75
N GLU A 151 -14.20 2.14 6.34
CA GLU A 151 -15.50 2.24 6.99
C GLU A 151 -15.43 1.98 8.50
N LYS A 152 -14.68 0.96 8.91
CA LYS A 152 -14.51 0.59 10.33
C LYS A 152 -13.76 1.65 11.14
N VAL A 153 -12.69 2.22 10.61
CA VAL A 153 -11.89 3.24 11.32
C VAL A 153 -12.66 4.55 11.35
N PHE A 154 -13.25 4.95 10.24
CA PHE A 154 -14.09 6.13 10.14
C PHE A 154 -15.28 6.06 11.12
N TYR A 155 -16.01 4.94 11.15
CA TYR A 155 -17.11 4.73 12.09
C TYR A 155 -16.64 4.89 13.54
N ARG A 156 -15.53 4.27 13.93
CA ARG A 156 -14.97 4.41 15.27
C ARG A 156 -14.66 5.86 15.62
N LYS A 157 -13.99 6.59 14.72
CA LYS A 157 -13.64 7.98 14.93
C LYS A 157 -14.85 8.90 15.05
N VAL A 158 -15.85 8.70 14.21
CA VAL A 158 -17.12 9.41 14.29
C VAL A 158 -17.82 9.13 15.62
N LEU A 159 -17.79 7.89 16.12
CA LEU A 159 -18.33 7.54 17.43
C LEU A 159 -17.57 8.20 18.58
N GLU A 160 -16.23 8.23 18.53
CA GLU A 160 -15.40 8.90 19.53
C GLU A 160 -15.75 10.39 19.61
N ILE A 161 -15.85 11.07 18.47
CA ILE A 161 -16.26 12.49 18.39
C ILE A 161 -17.69 12.66 18.91
N TYR A 162 -18.60 11.80 18.49
CA TYR A 162 -19.99 11.83 18.90
C TYR A 162 -20.17 11.65 20.40
N ALA A 163 -19.39 10.77 21.03
CA ALA A 163 -19.40 10.55 22.47
C ALA A 163 -18.98 11.79 23.30
N LEU A 164 -18.37 12.79 22.68
CA LEU A 164 -18.02 14.08 23.30
C LEU A 164 -19.19 15.07 23.29
N SER A 165 -20.31 14.74 22.63
CA SER A 165 -21.48 15.62 22.57
C SER A 165 -22.21 15.64 23.92
N ILE A 166 -22.70 16.82 24.31
CA ILE A 166 -23.44 17.01 25.56
C ILE A 166 -24.73 16.17 25.60
N ASP A 167 -25.38 16.04 24.45
CA ASP A 167 -26.61 15.29 24.23
C ASP A 167 -26.35 13.88 23.70
N TYR A 168 -25.15 13.34 23.96
CA TYR A 168 -24.83 11.96 23.58
C TYR A 168 -25.82 10.98 24.20
N ASP A 169 -26.40 10.16 23.33
CA ASP A 169 -27.30 9.06 23.72
C ASP A 169 -26.70 7.76 23.17
N PRO A 170 -26.34 6.83 24.06
CA PRO A 170 -25.76 5.55 23.66
C PRO A 170 -26.74 4.62 22.91
N ARG A 171 -28.01 5.02 22.71
CA ARG A 171 -28.98 4.23 21.94
C ARG A 171 -28.52 4.08 20.50
N VAL A 172 -28.44 2.84 20.08
CA VAL A 172 -27.89 2.42 18.79
C VAL A 172 -28.57 3.12 17.60
N GLU A 173 -29.88 3.36 17.69
CA GLU A 173 -30.65 3.93 16.57
C GLU A 173 -30.24 5.37 16.21
N MET A 174 -30.05 6.23 17.20
CA MET A 174 -29.63 7.62 16.96
C MET A 174 -28.19 7.68 16.44
N THR A 175 -27.31 6.87 16.98
CA THR A 175 -25.93 6.75 16.53
C THR A 175 -25.86 6.28 15.09
N GLN A 176 -26.63 5.26 14.71
CA GLN A 176 -26.69 4.79 13.33
C GLN A 176 -27.22 5.84 12.35
N LYS A 177 -28.26 6.60 12.77
CA LYS A 177 -28.81 7.68 11.94
C LYS A 177 -27.80 8.79 11.71
N PHE A 178 -27.08 9.19 12.74
CA PHE A 178 -26.02 10.19 12.64
C PHE A 178 -24.92 9.74 11.67
N PHE A 179 -24.38 8.52 11.84
CA PHE A 179 -23.36 7.96 10.99
C PHE A 179 -23.80 7.92 9.52
N LYS A 180 -25.00 7.41 9.24
CA LYS A 180 -25.55 7.38 7.88
C LYS A 180 -25.68 8.78 7.27
N THR A 181 -26.07 9.77 8.08
CA THR A 181 -26.17 11.16 7.61
C THR A 181 -24.81 11.70 7.22
N VAL A 182 -23.79 11.54 8.06
CA VAL A 182 -22.41 11.99 7.79
C VAL A 182 -21.85 11.27 6.56
N GLN A 183 -22.00 9.95 6.50
CA GLN A 183 -21.53 9.16 5.36
C GLN A 183 -22.18 9.59 4.05
N ASN A 184 -23.52 9.74 4.02
CA ASN A 184 -24.22 10.17 2.82
C ASN A 184 -23.83 11.59 2.37
N LYS A 185 -23.64 12.53 3.30
CA LYS A 185 -23.18 13.88 2.95
C LYS A 185 -21.79 13.87 2.34
N MET A 186 -20.87 13.06 2.88
CA MET A 186 -19.52 12.91 2.32
C MET A 186 -19.53 12.28 0.93
N HIS A 187 -20.29 11.20 0.73
CA HIS A 187 -20.47 10.61 -0.60
C HIS A 187 -21.03 11.62 -1.58
N TYR A 188 -22.14 12.26 -1.23
CA TYR A 188 -22.79 13.23 -2.11
C TYR A 188 -21.85 14.38 -2.51
N SER A 189 -21.02 14.85 -1.62
CA SER A 189 -20.06 15.91 -1.88
C SER A 189 -18.98 15.55 -2.92
N VAL A 190 -18.79 14.26 -3.20
CA VAL A 190 -17.78 13.76 -4.14
C VAL A 190 -18.35 13.57 -5.54
N HIS A 191 -19.54 12.97 -5.63
CA HIS A 191 -20.10 12.49 -6.93
C HIS A 191 -21.59 12.81 -7.11
N GLY A 192 -22.22 13.57 -6.20
CA GLY A 192 -23.61 14.01 -6.32
C GLY A 192 -24.66 12.94 -6.03
N HIS A 193 -24.27 11.80 -5.44
CA HIS A 193 -25.17 10.68 -5.13
C HIS A 193 -24.99 10.23 -3.68
N THR A 194 -26.03 9.68 -3.10
CA THR A 194 -25.90 8.97 -1.79
C THR A 194 -25.24 7.61 -1.99
N ALA A 195 -24.79 7.00 -0.90
CA ALA A 195 -24.23 5.65 -0.94
C ALA A 195 -25.20 4.62 -1.56
N ALA A 196 -26.49 4.72 -1.23
CA ALA A 196 -27.52 3.85 -1.79
C ALA A 196 -27.72 4.05 -3.30
N GLU A 197 -27.69 5.30 -3.76
CA GLU A 197 -27.80 5.62 -5.19
C GLU A 197 -26.62 5.09 -5.99
N ILE A 198 -25.39 5.19 -5.48
CA ILE A 198 -24.20 4.63 -6.14
C ILE A 198 -24.33 3.10 -6.33
N ILE A 199 -24.69 2.39 -5.27
CA ILE A 199 -24.88 0.93 -5.38
C ILE A 199 -25.94 0.62 -6.43
N TYR A 200 -27.08 1.30 -6.35
CA TYR A 200 -28.23 1.04 -7.23
C TYR A 200 -27.91 1.29 -8.72
N GLU A 201 -27.14 2.33 -9.01
CA GLU A 201 -26.80 2.74 -10.38
C GLU A 201 -25.62 1.95 -10.96
N ARG A 202 -24.65 1.56 -10.11
CA ARG A 202 -23.39 0.99 -10.61
C ARG A 202 -23.33 -0.53 -10.52
N ALA A 203 -24.11 -1.16 -9.62
CA ALA A 203 -24.20 -2.62 -9.54
C ALA A 203 -24.90 -3.19 -10.78
N ASP A 204 -24.14 -3.91 -11.60
CA ASP A 204 -24.57 -4.44 -12.89
C ASP A 204 -23.83 -5.76 -13.18
N ALA A 205 -24.57 -6.86 -13.15
CA ALA A 205 -24.03 -8.20 -13.39
C ALA A 205 -23.36 -8.38 -14.77
N GLN A 206 -23.64 -7.50 -15.74
CA GLN A 206 -23.05 -7.58 -17.08
C GLN A 206 -21.65 -6.94 -17.16
N LYS A 207 -21.30 -6.13 -16.17
CA LYS A 207 -19.96 -5.52 -16.07
C LYS A 207 -18.96 -6.49 -15.47
N ASP A 208 -17.68 -6.24 -15.73
CA ASP A 208 -16.59 -6.92 -15.04
C ASP A 208 -16.71 -6.68 -13.54
N PHE A 209 -16.59 -7.77 -12.77
CA PHE A 209 -16.74 -7.74 -11.31
C PHE A 209 -18.01 -7.01 -10.84
N MET A 210 -19.09 -7.09 -11.62
CA MET A 210 -20.38 -6.40 -11.45
C MET A 210 -20.27 -4.88 -11.21
N GLY A 211 -19.23 -4.25 -11.76
CA GLY A 211 -18.97 -2.81 -11.65
C GLY A 211 -18.21 -2.40 -10.38
N LEU A 212 -17.77 -3.34 -9.54
CA LEU A 212 -16.87 -3.05 -8.44
C LEU A 212 -15.47 -2.68 -8.96
N THR A 213 -14.85 -1.74 -8.30
CA THR A 213 -13.49 -1.26 -8.58
C THR A 213 -12.49 -1.70 -7.50
N THR A 214 -13.00 -2.13 -6.33
CA THR A 214 -12.19 -2.56 -5.19
C THR A 214 -12.89 -3.71 -4.46
N TRP A 215 -12.16 -4.77 -4.14
CA TRP A 215 -12.60 -5.91 -3.33
C TRP A 215 -11.39 -6.62 -2.73
N SER A 216 -11.60 -7.56 -1.81
CA SER A 216 -10.56 -8.42 -1.23
C SER A 216 -10.55 -9.79 -1.92
N GLY A 217 -9.37 -10.39 -2.08
CA GLY A 217 -9.23 -11.71 -2.70
C GLY A 217 -9.34 -11.72 -4.22
N ALA A 218 -9.56 -12.90 -4.79
CA ALA A 218 -9.58 -13.11 -6.25
C ALA A 218 -10.89 -12.65 -6.92
N MET A 219 -12.01 -12.77 -6.22
CA MET A 219 -13.35 -12.42 -6.70
C MET A 219 -14.12 -11.65 -5.63
N PRO A 220 -14.99 -10.70 -6.04
CA PRO A 220 -15.84 -9.97 -5.09
C PRO A 220 -16.76 -10.91 -4.30
N THR A 221 -17.04 -10.53 -3.07
CA THR A 221 -18.01 -11.22 -2.20
C THR A 221 -19.33 -10.45 -2.13
N LYS A 222 -20.41 -11.14 -1.74
CA LYS A 222 -21.75 -10.52 -1.60
C LYS A 222 -21.75 -9.34 -0.60
N PRO A 223 -21.09 -9.42 0.57
CA PRO A 223 -20.99 -8.27 1.47
C PRO A 223 -20.23 -7.07 0.85
N GLU A 224 -19.23 -7.31 0.00
CA GLU A 224 -18.51 -6.24 -0.67
C GLU A 224 -19.35 -5.54 -1.73
N ALA A 225 -20.28 -6.24 -2.36
CA ALA A 225 -21.24 -5.66 -3.30
C ALA A 225 -22.24 -4.71 -2.62
N GLU A 226 -22.43 -4.78 -1.31
CA GLU A 226 -23.29 -3.88 -0.52
C GLU A 226 -22.57 -2.60 -0.07
N ILE A 227 -21.27 -2.42 -0.38
CA ILE A 227 -20.45 -1.29 0.05
C ILE A 227 -20.28 -0.30 -1.10
N ALA A 228 -20.87 0.89 -0.98
CA ALA A 228 -20.81 1.94 -2.02
C ALA A 228 -19.39 2.35 -2.41
N LYS A 229 -18.46 2.41 -1.44
CA LYS A 229 -17.05 2.75 -1.68
C LYS A 229 -16.40 1.84 -2.72
N ASN A 230 -16.83 0.59 -2.79
CA ASN A 230 -16.27 -0.40 -3.70
C ASN A 230 -16.65 -0.19 -5.19
N TYR A 231 -17.59 0.70 -5.47
CA TYR A 231 -18.00 1.10 -6.83
C TYR A 231 -17.41 2.44 -7.27
N LEU A 232 -16.60 3.09 -6.43
CA LEU A 232 -16.05 4.40 -6.74
C LEU A 232 -14.82 4.28 -7.65
N THR A 233 -14.68 5.23 -8.56
CA THR A 233 -13.44 5.37 -9.34
C THR A 233 -12.27 5.77 -8.44
N GLN A 234 -11.04 5.59 -8.91
CA GLN A 234 -9.85 5.97 -8.15
C GLN A 234 -9.83 7.46 -7.77
N ASP A 235 -10.32 8.34 -8.64
CA ASP A 235 -10.37 9.77 -8.36
C ASP A 235 -11.48 10.13 -7.36
N GLU A 236 -12.62 9.45 -7.41
CA GLU A 236 -13.68 9.57 -6.40
C GLU A 236 -13.19 9.06 -5.03
N ILE A 237 -12.49 7.93 -4.98
CA ILE A 237 -11.88 7.39 -3.75
C ILE A 237 -10.87 8.39 -3.17
N LYS A 238 -9.95 8.93 -3.99
CA LYS A 238 -8.98 9.93 -3.53
C LYS A 238 -9.66 11.17 -2.97
N SER A 239 -10.71 11.65 -3.63
CA SER A 239 -11.49 12.81 -3.18
C SER A 239 -12.21 12.52 -1.87
N LEU A 240 -12.88 11.37 -1.75
CA LEU A 240 -13.58 10.94 -0.54
C LEU A 240 -12.60 10.81 0.64
N ASN A 241 -11.48 10.11 0.44
CA ASN A 241 -10.46 9.90 1.45
C ASN A 241 -9.89 11.23 1.97
N ARG A 242 -9.72 12.21 1.08
CA ARG A 242 -9.27 13.56 1.45
C ARG A 242 -10.30 14.31 2.28
N ILE A 243 -11.56 14.30 1.88
CA ILE A 243 -12.66 14.96 2.60
C ILE A 243 -12.82 14.35 4.00
N VAL A 244 -12.84 13.02 4.08
CA VAL A 244 -12.93 12.28 5.36
C VAL A 244 -11.78 12.68 6.29
N SER A 245 -10.53 12.65 5.80
CA SER A 245 -9.36 12.99 6.61
C SER A 245 -9.41 14.42 7.13
N LEU A 246 -9.74 15.40 6.28
CA LEU A 246 -9.83 16.80 6.66
C LEU A 246 -10.96 17.06 7.68
N TYR A 247 -12.11 16.40 7.52
CA TYR A 247 -13.19 16.50 8.48
C TYR A 247 -12.81 15.92 9.84
N LEU A 248 -12.16 14.77 9.86
CA LEU A 248 -11.70 14.15 11.10
C LEU A 248 -10.64 15.01 11.81
N ASP A 249 -9.68 15.58 11.07
CA ASP A 249 -8.68 16.50 11.64
C ASP A 249 -9.34 17.72 12.26
N PHE A 250 -10.33 18.30 11.56
CA PHE A 250 -11.10 19.43 12.08
C PHE A 250 -11.91 19.06 13.32
N ALA A 251 -12.55 17.92 13.33
CA ALA A 251 -13.34 17.44 14.45
C ALA A 251 -12.46 17.13 15.68
N GLU A 252 -11.30 16.51 15.48
CA GLU A 252 -10.31 16.28 16.54
C GLU A 252 -9.84 17.60 17.17
N MET A 253 -9.56 18.62 16.34
CA MET A 253 -9.18 19.96 16.83
C MET A 253 -10.28 20.60 17.69
N GLN A 254 -11.55 20.50 17.27
CA GLN A 254 -12.68 21.02 18.07
C GLN A 254 -12.83 20.27 19.41
N ALA A 255 -12.59 18.96 19.41
CA ALA A 255 -12.63 18.14 20.60
C ALA A 255 -11.51 18.51 21.60
N GLU A 256 -10.29 18.77 21.11
CA GLU A 256 -9.15 19.20 21.93
C GLU A 256 -9.37 20.57 22.58
N GLU A 257 -10.09 21.46 21.92
CA GLU A 257 -10.46 22.78 22.48
C GLU A 257 -11.51 22.69 23.59
N HIS A 258 -12.04 21.50 23.88
CA HIS A 258 -13.05 21.26 24.94
C HIS A 258 -14.30 22.12 24.81
N ARG A 259 -14.66 22.54 23.60
CA ARG A 259 -15.87 23.33 23.35
C ARG A 259 -17.10 22.43 23.50
N PRO A 260 -18.11 22.88 24.28
CA PRO A 260 -19.37 22.17 24.39
C PRO A 260 -20.06 22.07 23.03
N MET A 261 -20.29 20.83 22.55
CA MET A 261 -20.88 20.56 21.24
C MET A 261 -22.11 19.66 21.41
N TYR A 262 -23.13 19.93 20.63
CA TYR A 262 -24.30 19.03 20.48
C TYR A 262 -24.15 18.19 19.21
N MET A 263 -24.85 17.06 19.14
CA MET A 263 -24.82 16.18 17.97
C MET A 263 -25.19 16.90 16.67
N LYS A 264 -26.15 17.81 16.75
CA LYS A 264 -26.57 18.64 15.62
C LYS A 264 -25.46 19.55 15.13
N ASP A 265 -24.61 20.04 16.03
CA ASP A 265 -23.53 20.97 15.68
C ASP A 265 -22.48 20.28 14.81
N TRP A 266 -22.19 19.00 15.03
CA TRP A 266 -21.29 18.22 14.19
C TRP A 266 -21.76 18.07 12.75
N ILE A 267 -23.10 17.97 12.53
CA ILE A 267 -23.67 17.94 11.18
C ILE A 267 -23.57 19.32 10.53
N ASN A 268 -23.86 20.39 11.27
CA ASN A 268 -23.75 21.76 10.78
C ASN A 268 -22.30 22.09 10.40
N ILE A 269 -21.34 21.70 11.24
CA ILE A 269 -19.91 21.85 10.99
C ILE A 269 -19.49 21.10 9.73
N LEU A 270 -19.99 19.88 9.52
CA LEU A 270 -19.73 19.17 8.26
C LEU A 270 -20.28 19.93 7.06
N ASP A 271 -21.48 20.48 7.14
CA ASP A 271 -22.05 21.28 6.06
C ASP A 271 -21.25 22.54 5.78
N ASP A 272 -20.79 23.25 6.83
CA ASP A 272 -19.95 24.43 6.68
C ASP A 272 -18.56 24.07 6.12
N PHE A 273 -17.97 22.96 6.56
CA PHE A 273 -16.73 22.44 6.01
C PHE A 273 -16.86 22.09 4.51
N LEU A 274 -17.95 21.43 4.12
CA LEU A 274 -18.21 21.10 2.71
C LEU A 274 -18.44 22.37 1.88
N ARG A 275 -19.12 23.38 2.43
CA ARG A 275 -19.35 24.69 1.80
C ARG A 275 -18.05 25.43 1.54
N ILE A 276 -17.18 25.52 2.56
CA ILE A 276 -15.86 26.14 2.46
C ILE A 276 -15.00 25.40 1.43
N SER A 277 -15.14 24.08 1.37
CA SER A 277 -14.45 23.21 0.40
C SER A 277 -15.06 23.30 -1.01
N ARG A 278 -16.07 24.14 -1.25
CA ARG A 278 -16.79 24.29 -2.52
C ARG A 278 -17.38 22.98 -3.04
N LYS A 279 -17.92 22.18 -2.13
CA LYS A 279 -18.57 20.90 -2.42
C LYS A 279 -20.08 21.01 -2.32
N ASP A 280 -20.79 20.19 -3.09
CA ASP A 280 -22.21 20.08 -3.02
C ASP A 280 -22.68 19.47 -1.71
N ILE A 281 -23.78 19.99 -1.16
CA ILE A 281 -24.33 19.56 0.11
C ILE A 281 -25.62 18.77 -0.12
N LEU A 282 -25.68 17.58 0.47
CA LEU A 282 -26.91 16.81 0.48
C LEU A 282 -27.97 17.47 1.37
N THR A 283 -29.05 17.95 0.76
CA THR A 283 -30.19 18.60 1.44
C THR A 283 -31.43 17.73 1.52
N HIS A 284 -31.40 16.53 0.93
CA HIS A 284 -32.52 15.59 0.86
C HIS A 284 -32.09 14.18 1.31
N ALA A 285 -33.05 13.29 1.49
CA ALA A 285 -32.81 11.93 1.98
C ALA A 285 -32.20 10.97 0.93
N GLY A 286 -32.01 11.41 -0.32
CA GLY A 286 -31.72 10.56 -1.48
C GLY A 286 -32.98 9.98 -2.09
N LYS A 287 -32.86 9.49 -3.34
CA LYS A 287 -33.99 8.91 -4.11
C LYS A 287 -34.12 7.40 -3.87
N ILE A 288 -33.05 6.75 -3.47
CA ILE A 288 -32.95 5.31 -3.29
C ILE A 288 -32.77 4.98 -1.82
N SER A 289 -33.59 4.08 -1.29
CA SER A 289 -33.43 3.59 0.09
C SER A 289 -32.30 2.58 0.20
N ALA A 290 -31.67 2.48 1.37
CA ALA A 290 -30.63 1.48 1.62
C ALA A 290 -31.13 0.04 1.39
N LYS A 291 -32.42 -0.24 1.68
CA LYS A 291 -33.03 -1.55 1.44
C LYS A 291 -33.06 -1.86 -0.06
N LEU A 292 -33.53 -0.92 -0.88
CA LEU A 292 -33.63 -1.10 -2.33
C LEU A 292 -32.24 -1.27 -2.97
N ALA A 293 -31.25 -0.48 -2.51
CA ALA A 293 -29.88 -0.62 -2.96
C ALA A 293 -29.28 -2.01 -2.64
N LYS A 294 -29.53 -2.51 -1.42
CA LYS A 294 -29.10 -3.84 -1.01
C LYS A 294 -29.78 -4.93 -1.84
N GLU A 295 -31.09 -4.88 -2.03
CA GLU A 295 -31.83 -5.83 -2.86
C GLU A 295 -31.31 -5.85 -4.31
N LYS A 296 -30.94 -4.68 -4.86
CA LYS A 296 -30.32 -4.56 -6.18
C LYS A 296 -28.94 -5.21 -6.19
N ALA A 297 -28.07 -4.89 -5.24
CA ALA A 297 -26.73 -5.47 -5.13
C ALA A 297 -26.77 -6.99 -5.02
N ASP A 298 -27.66 -7.52 -4.15
CA ASP A 298 -27.87 -8.95 -3.96
C ASP A 298 -28.30 -9.64 -5.25
N THR A 299 -29.28 -9.05 -5.95
CA THR A 299 -29.79 -9.58 -7.21
C THR A 299 -28.71 -9.59 -8.30
N GLU A 300 -27.97 -8.52 -8.44
CA GLU A 300 -26.90 -8.42 -9.44
C GLU A 300 -25.73 -9.33 -9.10
N TYR A 301 -25.40 -9.50 -7.82
CA TYR A 301 -24.37 -10.43 -7.38
C TYR A 301 -24.74 -11.90 -7.70
N ASP A 302 -25.99 -12.31 -7.44
CA ASP A 302 -26.43 -13.67 -7.72
C ASP A 302 -26.39 -13.95 -9.24
N LYS A 303 -26.80 -12.99 -10.09
CA LYS A 303 -26.65 -13.06 -11.56
C LYS A 303 -25.19 -13.11 -12.00
N PHE A 304 -24.33 -12.27 -11.41
CA PHE A 304 -22.91 -12.25 -11.71
C PHE A 304 -22.26 -13.59 -11.40
N LYS A 305 -22.56 -14.15 -10.20
CA LYS A 305 -22.04 -15.43 -9.77
C LYS A 305 -22.49 -16.58 -10.70
N GLU A 306 -23.73 -16.55 -11.17
CA GLU A 306 -24.21 -17.57 -12.13
C GLU A 306 -23.50 -17.42 -13.48
N ARG A 307 -23.32 -16.20 -13.98
CA ARG A 307 -22.60 -15.92 -15.22
C ARG A 307 -21.13 -16.38 -15.19
N THR A 308 -20.45 -16.16 -14.06
CA THR A 308 -19.01 -16.44 -13.91
C THR A 308 -18.71 -17.81 -13.29
N LYS A 309 -19.74 -18.67 -13.16
CA LYS A 309 -19.60 -19.97 -12.50
C LYS A 309 -18.61 -20.90 -13.19
N ASP A 310 -18.56 -20.83 -14.52
CA ASP A 310 -17.71 -21.66 -15.36
C ASP A 310 -16.42 -20.92 -15.80
N ASP A 311 -16.20 -19.68 -15.35
CA ASP A 311 -14.99 -18.94 -15.62
C ASP A 311 -13.84 -19.49 -14.78
N LEU A 312 -12.67 -19.59 -15.39
CA LEU A 312 -11.46 -20.00 -14.68
C LEU A 312 -11.09 -18.98 -13.61
N SER A 313 -10.79 -19.47 -12.43
CA SER A 313 -10.28 -18.61 -11.35
C SER A 313 -8.93 -17.98 -11.76
N PRO A 314 -8.53 -16.82 -11.22
CA PRO A 314 -7.22 -16.24 -11.47
C PRO A 314 -6.06 -17.17 -11.18
N VAL A 315 -6.21 -18.10 -10.22
CA VAL A 315 -5.21 -19.12 -9.91
C VAL A 315 -5.12 -20.17 -11.03
N GLU A 316 -6.26 -20.57 -11.58
CA GLU A 316 -6.31 -21.54 -12.71
C GLU A 316 -5.76 -20.88 -13.99
N ILE A 317 -6.09 -19.63 -14.26
CA ILE A 317 -5.53 -18.86 -15.39
C ILE A 317 -4.01 -18.78 -15.26
N HIS A 318 -3.49 -18.37 -14.11
CA HIS A 318 -2.05 -18.28 -13.86
C HIS A 318 -1.35 -19.64 -13.96
N PHE A 319 -2.00 -20.72 -13.50
CA PHE A 319 -1.50 -22.08 -13.65
C PHE A 319 -1.40 -22.47 -15.13
N LEU A 320 -2.44 -22.20 -15.92
CA LEU A 320 -2.45 -22.50 -17.36
C LEU A 320 -1.39 -21.69 -18.12
N GLU A 321 -1.24 -20.41 -17.82
CA GLU A 321 -0.21 -19.55 -18.41
C GLU A 321 1.21 -20.05 -18.11
N ASN A 322 1.47 -20.47 -16.88
CA ASN A 322 2.76 -21.04 -16.50
C ASN A 322 2.99 -22.39 -17.17
N PHE A 323 1.98 -23.24 -17.25
CA PHE A 323 2.06 -24.53 -17.94
C PHE A 323 2.35 -24.36 -19.43
N GLU A 324 1.70 -23.41 -20.11
CA GLU A 324 1.98 -23.11 -21.50
C GLU A 324 3.39 -22.55 -21.73
N ARG A 325 3.87 -21.72 -20.79
CA ARG A 325 5.23 -21.17 -20.82
C ARG A 325 6.29 -22.25 -20.69
N GLU A 326 6.11 -23.18 -19.74
CA GLU A 326 7.01 -24.34 -19.57
C GLU A 326 6.96 -25.28 -20.74
N ARG A 327 5.78 -25.57 -21.31
CA ARG A 327 5.63 -26.39 -22.52
C ARG A 327 6.38 -25.80 -23.71
N LYS A 328 6.28 -24.46 -23.88
CA LYS A 328 6.98 -23.74 -24.96
C LYS A 328 8.51 -23.82 -24.78
N ARG A 329 8.97 -23.69 -23.55
CA ARG A 329 10.39 -23.77 -23.19
C ARG A 329 10.96 -25.18 -23.49
N LEU A 330 10.23 -26.24 -23.16
CA LEU A 330 10.62 -27.59 -23.43
C LEU A 330 10.60 -27.93 -24.94
N SER A 331 9.70 -27.34 -25.74
CA SER A 331 9.70 -27.48 -27.18
C SER A 331 10.90 -26.77 -27.85
N ASP A 332 11.24 -25.57 -27.39
CA ASP A 332 12.37 -24.78 -27.91
C ASP A 332 13.73 -25.41 -27.56
N ASP A 333 13.82 -26.14 -26.45
CA ASP A 333 15.02 -26.87 -26.04
C ASP A 333 15.19 -28.20 -26.80
N SER A 334 14.09 -28.82 -27.23
CA SER A 334 14.15 -30.02 -28.08
C SER A 334 14.58 -29.70 -29.51
N ASP A 335 14.16 -28.55 -30.07
CA ASP A 335 14.55 -28.11 -31.41
C ASP A 335 16.02 -27.62 -31.51
N LYS A 336 16.67 -27.35 -30.35
CA LYS A 336 18.11 -27.00 -30.29
C LYS A 336 19.04 -28.20 -30.07
N ALA A 337 18.48 -29.36 -29.79
CA ALA A 337 19.22 -30.60 -29.52
C ALA A 337 19.28 -31.54 -30.74
N GLU A 338 18.61 -31.20 -31.85
CA GLU A 338 18.79 -31.79 -33.18
C GLU A 338 19.70 -30.87 -34.04
#